data_015279b3c5029da971f9868b6ad6dbfe
#
_entry.id   015279b3c5029da971f9868b6ad6dbfe
#
_cell.length_a   1.000
_cell.length_b   1.000
_cell.length_c   1.000
_cell.angle_alpha   90.00
_cell.angle_beta   90.00
_cell.angle_gamma   90.00
#
_symmetry.space_group_name_H-M   'P 1'
#
loop_
_entity.id
_entity.type
_entity.pdbx_description
1 polymer ?
#
loop_
_entity_poly.entity_id
_entity_poly.type
_entity_poly.pdbx_seq_one_letter_code
_entity_poly.pdbx_strand_id
1 'polypeptide(L)'
;MKFNFKTYLKHTYKGELFYLAVIVALYFYDNNNIIFLIFFPFSFVQGYYRYQYKLTQAEKLKAKGLTEEDIDNISFVKKWEHSRKRGMWNYCIIDGGFIFGLALSLLTSIIWFKLSGKTDLHTLLAEPGDMFAFIGYNYMIGAGIAVIIFRMRWKRNEKRFVRLTDPLADNYFAKDYQDI
;
A
#
# COMPACT_ATOMS: atom_id res chain seq x y z
N MET A 1 7.19 8.89 -30.78
CA MET A 1 5.94 8.92 -29.98
C MET A 1 5.44 10.35 -29.89
N LYS A 2 4.21 10.66 -30.37
CA LYS A 2 3.65 12.01 -30.24
C LYS A 2 3.10 12.16 -28.80
N PHE A 3 3.55 13.21 -28.12
CA PHE A 3 3.04 13.63 -26.82
C PHE A 3 1.52 13.84 -26.89
N ASN A 4 0.75 13.06 -26.16
CA ASN A 4 -0.70 13.21 -26.12
C ASN A 4 -1.17 13.46 -24.67
N PHE A 5 -0.94 14.69 -24.23
CA PHE A 5 -1.34 15.21 -22.92
C PHE A 5 -2.86 15.09 -22.67
N LYS A 6 -3.64 15.27 -23.74
CA LYS A 6 -5.11 15.15 -23.67
C LYS A 6 -5.55 13.74 -23.29
N THR A 7 -4.86 12.72 -23.78
CA THR A 7 -5.15 11.32 -23.46
C THR A 7 -4.75 11.00 -22.02
N TYR A 8 -3.61 11.51 -21.56
CA TYR A 8 -3.20 11.39 -20.14
C TYR A 8 -4.25 11.97 -19.22
N LEU A 9 -4.65 13.22 -19.43
CA LEU A 9 -5.69 13.87 -18.62
C LEU A 9 -7.00 13.08 -18.59
N LYS A 10 -7.45 12.58 -19.74
CA LYS A 10 -8.70 11.82 -19.83
C LYS A 10 -8.69 10.55 -18.97
N HIS A 11 -7.52 9.90 -18.80
CA HIS A 11 -7.40 8.68 -18.03
C HIS A 11 -7.12 8.91 -16.53
N THR A 12 -6.47 10.03 -16.17
CA THR A 12 -5.98 10.26 -14.81
C THR A 12 -6.70 11.39 -14.07
N TYR A 13 -7.59 12.16 -14.74
CA TYR A 13 -8.20 13.36 -14.17
C TYR A 13 -8.90 13.12 -12.82
N LYS A 14 -9.53 11.95 -12.59
CA LYS A 14 -10.20 11.64 -11.32
C LYS A 14 -9.20 11.54 -10.16
N GLY A 15 -8.05 10.92 -10.41
CA GLY A 15 -6.98 10.81 -9.42
C GLY A 15 -6.31 12.15 -9.13
N GLU A 16 -6.05 12.91 -10.19
CA GLU A 16 -5.44 14.24 -10.08
C GLU A 16 -6.37 15.25 -9.38
N LEU A 17 -7.68 15.21 -9.68
CA LEU A 17 -8.68 16.03 -8.98
C LEU A 17 -8.78 15.66 -7.49
N PHE A 18 -8.78 14.37 -7.16
CA PHE A 18 -8.78 13.94 -5.78
C PHE A 18 -7.53 14.42 -5.04
N TYR A 19 -6.36 14.28 -5.67
CA TYR A 19 -5.10 14.75 -5.10
C TYR A 19 -5.09 16.27 -4.89
N LEU A 20 -5.58 17.02 -5.87
CA LEU A 20 -5.74 18.47 -5.77
C LEU A 20 -6.70 18.84 -4.63
N ALA A 21 -7.82 18.16 -4.49
CA ALA A 21 -8.77 18.39 -3.40
C ALA A 21 -8.13 18.16 -2.02
N VAL A 22 -7.29 17.10 -1.87
CA VAL A 22 -6.56 16.84 -0.64
C VAL A 22 -5.54 17.94 -0.34
N ILE A 23 -4.79 18.40 -1.36
CA ILE A 23 -3.82 19.51 -1.19
C ILE A 23 -4.52 20.81 -0.78
N VAL A 24 -5.64 21.12 -1.42
CA VAL A 24 -6.43 22.32 -1.08
C VAL A 24 -6.98 22.21 0.35
N ALA A 25 -7.47 21.05 0.77
CA ALA A 25 -7.92 20.81 2.14
C ALA A 25 -6.78 21.00 3.15
N LEU A 26 -5.58 20.48 2.86
CA LEU A 26 -4.40 20.66 3.70
C LEU A 26 -3.94 22.11 3.75
N TYR A 27 -4.00 22.84 2.64
CA TYR A 27 -3.68 24.26 2.58
C TYR A 27 -4.57 25.11 3.51
N PHE A 28 -5.88 24.83 3.52
CA PHE A 28 -6.81 25.53 4.44
C PHE A 28 -6.68 25.06 5.89
N TYR A 29 -6.28 23.80 6.11
CA TYR A 29 -6.11 23.25 7.46
C TYR A 29 -4.88 23.83 8.18
N ASP A 30 -3.78 24.03 7.48
CA ASP A 30 -2.48 24.47 8.04
C ASP A 30 -2.21 25.95 7.79
N ASN A 31 -3.18 26.81 8.10
CA ASN A 31 -3.06 28.27 8.05
C ASN A 31 -2.39 28.83 6.78
N ASN A 32 -2.80 28.35 5.60
CA ASN A 32 -2.33 28.83 4.30
C ASN A 32 -0.84 28.54 4.01
N ASN A 33 -0.31 27.43 4.48
CA ASN A 33 1.06 27.05 4.16
C ASN A 33 1.21 26.69 2.67
N ILE A 34 1.83 27.61 1.92
CA ILE A 34 1.98 27.55 0.45
C ILE A 34 2.81 26.35 -0.02
N ILE A 35 3.58 25.72 0.89
CA ILE A 35 4.44 24.58 0.59
C ILE A 35 3.63 23.43 -0.02
N PHE A 36 2.39 23.19 0.43
CA PHE A 36 1.53 22.13 -0.09
C PHE A 36 1.18 22.32 -1.58
N LEU A 37 1.08 23.56 -2.06
CA LEU A 37 0.78 23.85 -3.46
C LEU A 37 1.95 23.50 -4.40
N ILE A 38 3.19 23.50 -3.91
CA ILE A 38 4.38 23.13 -4.70
C ILE A 38 4.40 21.63 -5.01
N PHE A 39 3.82 20.79 -4.16
CA PHE A 39 3.77 19.35 -4.39
C PHE A 39 2.84 18.96 -5.54
N PHE A 40 1.86 19.78 -5.87
CA PHE A 40 0.91 19.47 -6.95
C PHE A 40 1.57 19.35 -8.33
N PRO A 41 2.31 20.36 -8.84
CA PRO A 41 2.97 20.24 -10.14
C PRO A 41 4.01 19.11 -10.17
N PHE A 42 4.69 18.85 -9.06
CA PHE A 42 5.65 17.76 -8.97
C PHE A 42 4.99 16.37 -9.12
N SER A 43 3.87 16.13 -8.42
CA SER A 43 3.13 14.87 -8.53
C SER A 43 2.56 14.67 -9.94
N PHE A 44 2.09 15.76 -10.57
CA PHE A 44 1.56 15.73 -11.92
C PHE A 44 2.63 15.33 -12.95
N VAL A 45 3.83 15.92 -12.86
CA VAL A 45 4.97 15.56 -13.70
C VAL A 45 5.35 14.09 -13.51
N GLN A 46 5.44 13.64 -12.26
CA GLN A 46 5.75 12.23 -11.94
C GLN A 46 4.67 11.27 -12.46
N GLY A 47 3.39 11.64 -12.31
CA GLY A 47 2.24 10.87 -12.83
C GLY A 47 2.30 10.73 -14.34
N TYR A 48 2.62 11.81 -15.06
CA TYR A 48 2.78 11.80 -16.50
C TYR A 48 3.91 10.86 -16.97
N TYR A 49 5.09 10.94 -16.36
CA TYR A 49 6.20 10.04 -16.69
C TYR A 49 5.87 8.56 -16.42
N ARG A 50 5.19 8.26 -15.32
CA ARG A 50 4.70 6.91 -15.03
C ARG A 50 3.71 6.41 -16.06
N TYR A 51 2.81 7.26 -16.53
CA TYR A 51 1.84 6.93 -17.56
C TYR A 51 2.53 6.60 -18.90
N GLN A 52 3.48 7.44 -19.34
CA GLN A 52 4.28 7.19 -20.53
C GLN A 52 5.09 5.88 -20.46
N TYR A 53 5.69 5.63 -19.30
CA TYR A 53 6.40 4.38 -19.06
C TYR A 53 5.48 3.16 -19.20
N LYS A 54 4.28 3.21 -18.62
CA LYS A 54 3.28 2.13 -18.73
C LYS A 54 2.85 1.89 -20.19
N LEU A 55 2.60 2.96 -20.97
CA LEU A 55 2.26 2.83 -22.39
C LEU A 55 3.37 2.15 -23.19
N THR A 56 4.61 2.58 -22.99
CA THR A 56 5.76 1.98 -23.68
C THR A 56 5.95 0.51 -23.31
N GLN A 57 5.73 0.17 -22.03
CA GLN A 57 5.73 -1.22 -21.60
C GLN A 57 4.59 -2.02 -22.25
N ALA A 58 3.36 -1.50 -22.23
CA ALA A 58 2.21 -2.18 -22.85
C ALA A 58 2.42 -2.44 -24.36
N GLU A 59 3.02 -1.50 -25.10
CA GLU A 59 3.38 -1.70 -26.52
C GLU A 59 4.43 -2.83 -26.70
N LYS A 60 5.49 -2.81 -25.89
CA LYS A 60 6.52 -3.86 -25.93
C LYS A 60 5.96 -5.25 -25.62
N LEU A 61 4.92 -5.31 -24.79
CA LEU A 61 4.28 -6.54 -24.37
C LEU A 61 3.33 -7.09 -25.43
N LYS A 62 2.53 -6.19 -26.04
CA LYS A 62 1.72 -6.54 -27.21
C LYS A 62 2.57 -7.10 -28.34
N ALA A 63 3.77 -6.54 -28.55
CA ALA A 63 4.72 -7.06 -29.54
C ALA A 63 5.23 -8.47 -29.21
N LYS A 64 5.18 -8.89 -27.94
CA LYS A 64 5.54 -10.24 -27.46
C LYS A 64 4.36 -11.19 -27.33
N GLY A 65 3.16 -10.75 -27.70
CA GLY A 65 1.93 -11.55 -27.55
C GLY A 65 1.49 -11.74 -26.08
N LEU A 66 2.03 -10.95 -25.13
CA LEU A 66 1.71 -11.01 -23.71
C LEU A 66 0.67 -9.95 -23.35
N THR A 67 -0.28 -10.31 -22.51
CA THR A 67 -1.23 -9.37 -21.92
C THR A 67 -0.63 -8.67 -20.68
N GLU A 68 -1.23 -7.57 -20.24
CA GLU A 68 -0.84 -6.89 -19.01
C GLU A 68 -1.04 -7.81 -17.78
N GLU A 69 -2.09 -8.64 -17.82
CA GLU A 69 -2.39 -9.64 -16.79
C GLU A 69 -1.31 -10.73 -16.70
N ASP A 70 -0.80 -11.21 -17.84
CA ASP A 70 0.28 -12.23 -17.85
C ASP A 70 1.53 -11.72 -17.13
N ILE A 71 1.83 -10.43 -17.30
CA ILE A 71 2.99 -9.84 -16.65
C ILE A 71 2.81 -9.63 -15.18
N ASP A 72 1.63 -9.17 -14.78
CA ASP A 72 1.31 -9.05 -13.37
C ASP A 72 1.38 -10.43 -12.69
N ASN A 73 0.91 -11.48 -13.37
CA ASN A 73 0.99 -12.84 -12.87
C ASN A 73 2.44 -13.34 -12.81
N ILE A 74 3.24 -13.15 -13.86
CA ILE A 74 4.68 -13.52 -13.87
C ILE A 74 5.43 -12.75 -12.77
N SER A 75 5.20 -11.44 -12.67
CA SER A 75 5.81 -10.58 -11.66
C SER A 75 5.42 -11.01 -10.24
N PHE A 76 4.14 -11.34 -10.04
CA PHE A 76 3.62 -11.84 -8.77
C PHE A 76 4.29 -13.17 -8.40
N VAL A 77 4.31 -14.17 -9.31
CA VAL A 77 4.92 -15.48 -9.07
C VAL A 77 6.37 -15.31 -8.65
N LYS A 78 7.15 -14.51 -9.38
CA LYS A 78 8.57 -14.28 -9.09
C LYS A 78 8.82 -13.62 -7.73
N LYS A 79 8.03 -12.59 -7.40
CA LYS A 79 8.12 -11.90 -6.09
C LYS A 79 7.66 -12.81 -4.94
N TRP A 80 6.59 -13.57 -5.18
CA TRP A 80 6.04 -14.43 -4.16
C TRP A 80 6.92 -15.64 -3.87
N GLU A 81 7.55 -16.22 -4.88
CA GLU A 81 8.56 -17.27 -4.70
C GLU A 81 9.70 -16.81 -3.79
N HIS A 82 10.19 -15.59 -3.98
CA HIS A 82 11.20 -15.01 -3.09
C HIS A 82 10.69 -14.87 -1.64
N SER A 83 9.45 -14.44 -1.45
CA SER A 83 8.84 -14.33 -0.12
C SER A 83 8.64 -15.70 0.53
N ARG A 84 8.25 -16.72 -0.24
CA ARG A 84 8.14 -18.12 0.24
C ARG A 84 9.46 -18.69 0.74
N LYS A 85 10.57 -18.41 0.05
CA LYS A 85 11.92 -18.82 0.48
C LYS A 85 12.32 -18.26 1.84
N ARG A 86 11.85 -17.04 2.17
CA ARG A 86 12.07 -16.43 3.51
C ARG A 86 11.18 -17.04 4.60
N GLY A 87 10.10 -17.69 4.22
CA GLY A 87 9.15 -18.33 5.12
C GLY A 87 8.04 -17.40 5.64
N MET A 88 6.92 -18.02 6.03
CA MET A 88 5.73 -17.33 6.52
C MET A 88 6.00 -16.45 7.74
N TRP A 89 6.80 -16.94 8.68
CA TRP A 89 7.09 -16.20 9.91
C TRP A 89 7.85 -14.92 9.65
N ASN A 90 8.89 -14.96 8.83
CA ASN A 90 9.64 -13.77 8.44
C ASN A 90 8.76 -12.76 7.72
N TYR A 91 7.89 -13.21 6.81
CA TYR A 91 6.94 -12.34 6.12
C TYR A 91 5.95 -11.69 7.08
N CYS A 92 5.37 -12.45 8.03
CA CYS A 92 4.38 -11.91 8.96
C CYS A 92 5.00 -11.01 10.04
N ILE A 93 6.17 -11.39 10.59
CA ILE A 93 6.79 -10.66 11.71
C ILE A 93 7.61 -9.48 11.19
N ILE A 94 8.49 -9.68 10.20
CA ILE A 94 9.38 -8.62 9.74
C ILE A 94 8.62 -7.65 8.83
N ASP A 95 8.05 -8.13 7.74
CA ASP A 95 7.37 -7.24 6.77
C ASP A 95 6.04 -6.72 7.34
N GLY A 96 5.28 -7.56 8.07
CA GLY A 96 4.03 -7.20 8.73
C GLY A 96 4.27 -6.47 10.04
N GLY A 97 4.76 -7.17 11.05
CA GLY A 97 4.87 -6.66 12.41
C GLY A 97 5.81 -5.47 12.53
N PHE A 98 7.05 -5.59 12.05
CA PHE A 98 8.02 -4.49 12.17
C PHE A 98 7.70 -3.33 11.25
N ILE A 99 7.68 -3.54 9.93
CA ILE A 99 7.62 -2.43 8.97
C ILE A 99 6.21 -1.85 8.90
N PHE A 100 5.21 -2.70 8.66
CA PHE A 100 3.83 -2.23 8.52
C PHE A 100 3.19 -1.90 9.87
N GLY A 101 3.59 -2.61 10.94
CA GLY A 101 3.18 -2.33 12.32
C GLY A 101 3.56 -0.91 12.77
N LEU A 102 4.73 -0.42 12.36
CA LEU A 102 5.18 0.94 12.65
C LEU A 102 4.27 1.98 11.96
N ALA A 103 3.88 1.76 10.71
CA ALA A 103 2.93 2.63 10.02
C ALA A 103 1.54 2.61 10.67
N LEU A 104 1.05 1.43 11.07
CA LEU A 104 -0.23 1.32 11.79
C LEU A 104 -0.19 1.94 13.17
N SER A 105 0.93 1.84 13.90
CA SER A 105 1.07 2.46 15.22
C SER A 105 0.96 3.98 15.16
N LEU A 106 1.50 4.61 14.12
CA LEU A 106 1.32 6.05 13.89
C LEU A 106 -0.15 6.41 13.65
N LEU A 107 -0.86 5.62 12.86
CA LEU A 107 -2.30 5.83 12.63
C LEU A 107 -3.11 5.64 13.91
N THR A 108 -2.87 4.58 14.67
CA THR A 108 -3.56 4.34 15.95
C THR A 108 -3.27 5.42 16.96
N SER A 109 -2.04 5.94 17.02
CA SER A 109 -1.67 7.08 17.89
C SER A 109 -2.47 8.34 17.54
N ILE A 110 -2.58 8.68 16.25
CA ILE A 110 -3.37 9.85 15.81
C ILE A 110 -4.85 9.69 16.17
N ILE A 111 -5.41 8.49 15.94
CA ILE A 111 -6.81 8.19 16.27
C ILE A 111 -7.02 8.29 17.79
N TRP A 112 -6.12 7.73 18.58
CA TRP A 112 -6.22 7.78 20.02
C TRP A 112 -6.17 9.21 20.58
N PHE A 113 -5.27 10.05 20.06
CA PHE A 113 -5.20 11.47 20.43
C PHE A 113 -6.51 12.20 20.16
N LYS A 114 -7.11 11.96 19.00
CA LYS A 114 -8.39 12.60 18.65
C LYS A 114 -9.56 12.11 19.51
N LEU A 115 -9.60 10.82 19.84
CA LEU A 115 -10.67 10.24 20.64
C LEU A 115 -10.58 10.57 22.13
N SER A 116 -9.35 10.67 22.67
CA SER A 116 -9.14 10.94 24.10
C SER A 116 -9.34 12.38 24.50
N GLY A 117 -9.53 13.30 23.55
CA GLY A 117 -9.68 14.73 23.82
C GLY A 117 -8.45 15.40 24.48
N LYS A 118 -7.39 14.62 24.72
CA LYS A 118 -6.12 15.11 25.24
C LYS A 118 -5.33 15.73 24.12
N THR A 119 -5.55 17.01 23.88
CA THR A 119 -4.89 17.79 22.82
C THR A 119 -3.47 18.24 23.18
N ASP A 120 -3.04 18.02 24.42
CA ASP A 120 -1.74 18.50 24.88
C ASP A 120 -0.65 17.44 24.71
N LEU A 121 -0.02 17.50 23.54
CA LEU A 121 1.24 16.80 23.27
C LEU A 121 2.32 17.19 24.29
N HIS A 122 2.23 18.43 24.84
CA HIS A 122 3.16 18.98 25.81
C HIS A 122 3.13 18.20 27.15
N THR A 123 1.97 17.77 27.61
CA THR A 123 1.85 16.97 28.83
C THR A 123 2.41 15.57 28.67
N LEU A 124 2.25 14.96 27.49
CA LEU A 124 2.80 13.64 27.18
C LEU A 124 4.33 13.67 27.05
N LEU A 125 4.88 14.77 26.55
CA LEU A 125 6.33 14.97 26.41
C LEU A 125 7.00 15.40 27.71
N ALA A 126 6.22 15.90 28.68
CA ALA A 126 6.76 16.33 29.99
C ALA A 126 7.25 15.16 30.85
N GLU A 127 6.67 13.96 30.70
CA GLU A 127 7.07 12.77 31.42
C GLU A 127 7.60 11.69 30.43
N PRO A 128 8.93 11.50 30.35
CA PRO A 128 9.53 10.55 29.40
C PRO A 128 9.01 9.11 29.57
N GLY A 129 8.70 8.69 30.80
CA GLY A 129 8.15 7.38 31.10
C GLY A 129 6.80 7.13 30.42
N ASP A 130 5.88 8.08 30.49
CA ASP A 130 4.56 8.02 29.89
C ASP A 130 4.64 8.06 28.35
N MET A 131 5.56 8.86 27.81
CA MET A 131 5.81 8.91 26.37
C MET A 131 6.27 7.55 25.84
N PHE A 132 7.25 6.90 26.48
CA PHE A 132 7.74 5.60 26.06
C PHE A 132 6.68 4.51 26.22
N ALA A 133 5.91 4.54 27.31
CA ALA A 133 4.80 3.62 27.52
C ALA A 133 3.74 3.78 26.42
N PHE A 134 3.35 5.02 26.09
CA PHE A 134 2.39 5.31 25.03
C PHE A 134 2.86 4.80 23.66
N ILE A 135 4.11 5.08 23.26
CA ILE A 135 4.70 4.60 22.01
C ILE A 135 4.74 3.08 22.01
N GLY A 136 5.18 2.46 23.09
CA GLY A 136 5.28 1.01 23.21
C GLY A 136 3.93 0.31 23.08
N TYR A 137 2.89 0.77 23.77
CA TYR A 137 1.54 0.21 23.68
C TYR A 137 0.95 0.36 22.27
N ASN A 138 1.04 1.54 21.68
CA ASN A 138 0.52 1.76 20.33
C ASN A 138 1.27 0.91 19.28
N TYR A 139 2.59 0.76 19.47
CA TYR A 139 3.38 -0.11 18.59
C TYR A 139 2.97 -1.58 18.72
N MET A 140 2.79 -2.09 19.92
CA MET A 140 2.35 -3.47 20.17
C MET A 140 0.98 -3.75 19.55
N ILE A 141 0.03 -2.82 19.69
CA ILE A 141 -1.29 -2.93 19.06
C ILE A 141 -1.16 -2.91 17.51
N GLY A 142 -0.44 -1.94 16.97
CA GLY A 142 -0.21 -1.82 15.54
C GLY A 142 0.49 -3.04 14.94
N ALA A 143 1.52 -3.56 15.61
CA ALA A 143 2.23 -4.76 15.21
C ALA A 143 1.35 -6.02 15.27
N GLY A 144 0.54 -6.18 16.33
CA GLY A 144 -0.40 -7.29 16.44
C GLY A 144 -1.43 -7.32 15.30
N ILE A 145 -2.05 -6.18 15.00
CA ILE A 145 -2.98 -6.04 13.88
C ILE A 145 -2.27 -6.34 12.54
N ALA A 146 -1.07 -5.79 12.36
CA ALA A 146 -0.28 -6.00 11.15
C ALA A 146 0.06 -7.47 10.91
N VAL A 147 0.47 -8.21 11.93
CA VAL A 147 0.76 -9.65 11.84
C VAL A 147 -0.48 -10.43 11.39
N ILE A 148 -1.67 -10.12 11.93
CA ILE A 148 -2.93 -10.76 11.54
C ILE A 148 -3.23 -10.49 10.06
N ILE A 149 -3.14 -9.22 9.62
CA ILE A 149 -3.38 -8.82 8.23
C ILE A 149 -2.40 -9.55 7.29
N PHE A 150 -1.11 -9.61 7.64
CA PHE A 150 -0.10 -10.27 6.82
C PHE A 150 -0.27 -11.79 6.78
N ARG A 151 -0.75 -12.41 7.86
CA ARG A 151 -1.12 -13.83 7.86
C ARG A 151 -2.28 -14.13 6.91
N MET A 152 -3.31 -13.27 6.89
CA MET A 152 -4.42 -13.40 5.94
C MET A 152 -3.93 -13.17 4.49
N ARG A 153 -3.06 -12.18 4.28
CA ARG A 153 -2.45 -11.89 2.99
C ARG A 153 -1.56 -13.04 2.51
N TRP A 154 -0.81 -13.68 3.42
CA TRP A 154 -0.05 -14.89 3.10
C TRP A 154 -0.93 -15.98 2.53
N LYS A 155 -2.02 -16.34 3.22
CA LYS A 155 -2.96 -17.39 2.76
C LYS A 155 -3.54 -17.07 1.37
N ARG A 156 -3.94 -15.81 1.12
CA ARG A 156 -4.48 -15.38 -0.19
C ARG A 156 -3.42 -15.47 -1.29
N ASN A 157 -2.22 -15.02 -1.02
CA ASN A 157 -1.13 -15.03 -1.99
C ASN A 157 -0.67 -16.45 -2.28
N GLU A 158 -0.66 -17.33 -1.29
CA GLU A 158 -0.35 -18.75 -1.46
C GLU A 158 -1.37 -19.44 -2.37
N LYS A 159 -2.67 -19.20 -2.12
CA LYS A 159 -3.73 -19.72 -3.01
C LYS A 159 -3.58 -19.20 -4.45
N ARG A 160 -3.29 -17.89 -4.62
CA ARG A 160 -3.04 -17.32 -5.95
C ARG A 160 -1.81 -17.92 -6.62
N PHE A 161 -0.74 -18.12 -5.87
CA PHE A 161 0.50 -18.71 -6.38
C PHE A 161 0.29 -20.13 -6.87
N VAL A 162 -0.34 -20.99 -6.06
CA VAL A 162 -0.66 -22.36 -6.44
C VAL A 162 -1.52 -22.40 -7.69
N ARG A 163 -2.57 -21.55 -7.78
CA ARG A 163 -3.43 -21.47 -8.98
C ARG A 163 -2.64 -21.08 -10.25
N LEU A 164 -1.62 -20.24 -10.13
CA LEU A 164 -0.84 -19.79 -11.29
C LEU A 164 0.29 -20.75 -11.68
N THR A 165 0.72 -21.62 -10.78
CA THR A 165 1.88 -22.50 -10.98
C THR A 165 1.52 -23.96 -11.12
N ASP A 166 0.36 -24.38 -10.60
CA ASP A 166 -0.13 -25.76 -10.69
C ASP A 166 -1.36 -25.84 -11.59
N PRO A 167 -1.29 -26.49 -12.76
CA PRO A 167 -2.42 -26.65 -13.67
C PRO A 167 -3.60 -27.44 -13.08
N LEU A 168 -3.37 -28.20 -12.02
CA LEU A 168 -4.38 -29.02 -11.35
C LEU A 168 -4.96 -28.34 -10.10
N ALA A 169 -4.52 -27.12 -9.79
CA ALA A 169 -4.91 -26.40 -8.58
C ALA A 169 -6.42 -26.18 -8.44
N ASP A 170 -7.12 -25.98 -9.55
CA ASP A 170 -8.57 -25.75 -9.53
C ASP A 170 -9.34 -26.98 -9.02
N ASN A 171 -8.82 -28.19 -9.25
CA ASN A 171 -9.41 -29.43 -8.75
C ASN A 171 -9.25 -29.60 -7.23
N TYR A 172 -8.15 -29.11 -6.66
CA TYR A 172 -7.93 -29.15 -5.21
C TYR A 172 -8.81 -28.15 -4.47
N PHE A 173 -9.00 -26.95 -5.02
CA PHE A 173 -9.84 -25.93 -4.40
C PHE A 173 -11.34 -26.21 -4.54
N ALA A 174 -11.78 -26.91 -5.58
CA ALA A 174 -13.17 -27.32 -5.73
C ALA A 174 -13.61 -28.30 -4.63
N LYS A 175 -12.68 -29.13 -4.13
CA LYS A 175 -12.95 -30.12 -3.09
C LYS A 175 -13.14 -29.50 -1.70
N ASP A 176 -12.38 -28.43 -1.38
CA ASP A 176 -12.50 -27.70 -0.09
C ASP A 176 -13.85 -26.95 0.08
N TYR A 177 -14.60 -26.73 -1.02
CA TYR A 177 -15.92 -26.07 -0.97
C TYR A 177 -17.08 -27.05 -0.89
N GLN A 178 -16.84 -28.35 -1.08
CA GLN A 178 -17.88 -29.39 -0.94
C GLN A 178 -18.00 -29.94 0.48
N ASP A 179 -17.01 -29.66 1.35
CA ASP A 179 -16.94 -30.19 2.71
C ASP A 179 -17.34 -29.12 3.77
N ILE A 180 -17.95 -27.99 3.36
CA ILE A 180 -18.53 -26.95 4.23
C ILE A 180 -20.04 -26.90 4.04
#